data_a49c4bc3c3a84d224d7543f059b1fb27
#
_entry.id   a49c4bc3c3a84d224d7543f059b1fb27
#
_cell.length_a   1.000
_cell.length_b   1.000
_cell.length_c   1.000
_cell.angle_alpha   90.00
_cell.angle_beta   90.00
_cell.angle_gamma   90.00
#
_symmetry.space_group_name_H-M   'P 1'
#
loop_
_entity.id
_entity.type
_entity.pdbx_description
1 polymer ?
#
loop_
_entity_poly.entity_id
_entity_poly.type
_entity_poly.pdbx_seq_one_letter_code
_entity_poly.pdbx_strand_id
1 'polypeptide(L)'
;VDQDMSPIATLGFEEILQYLKEARGFDFTGYKRSSLMRRVDRRMNQLGIEDYAEYLDVLQANSDEFVSLFNTILINVTGFFRDPDAWDFLQTDVVPTLLAERGPDEPVRIWCAGCASGEEAYGLAIVLAEALSIDEFRQRVKIYATDVDEEALSTARHALYSEKEVAPLGQKLVQRYFEPTGGRYAFRKDLRRSVIFGRNDLVQDAPISRIDLLACRNTLMYFNAETQTKILDKFHFALSPRGLLFLGKAEMLLSHSRIFDPVDLKRRIFRKVPSSRMDVGHVFGRTVVADRREPDHLETLRGLSFSTGPVAQVVLGHDDAVALVNQQAKHLFGLTERDIGRPMRDLELSYRPWNCAVTSRRRGPSEGRCASRTSNGSAARARH
;
A
#
# COMPACT_ATOMS: atom_id res chain seq x y z
N VAL A 1 22.92 -15.83 7.35
CA VAL A 1 23.39 -17.21 7.57
C VAL A 1 22.14 -18.05 7.47
N ASP A 2 21.84 -18.53 6.26
CA ASP A 2 20.82 -19.55 6.04
C ASP A 2 21.36 -20.85 6.65
N GLN A 3 20.69 -21.33 7.71
CA GLN A 3 20.98 -22.65 8.24
C GLN A 3 20.52 -23.67 7.18
N ASP A 4 21.41 -24.54 6.77
CA ASP A 4 21.17 -25.69 5.92
C ASP A 4 20.14 -26.63 6.59
N MET A 5 18.87 -26.36 6.33
CA MET A 5 17.80 -27.29 6.71
C MET A 5 17.78 -28.49 5.76
N SER A 6 17.47 -29.67 6.31
CA SER A 6 17.26 -30.83 5.46
C SER A 6 16.08 -30.57 4.49
N PRO A 7 16.12 -31.12 3.27
CA PRO A 7 15.02 -30.94 2.30
C PRO A 7 13.64 -31.34 2.86
N ILE A 8 13.60 -32.33 3.75
CA ILE A 8 12.37 -32.83 4.40
C ILE A 8 11.80 -31.79 5.36
N ALA A 9 12.64 -31.16 6.19
CA ALA A 9 12.21 -30.14 7.12
C ALA A 9 11.71 -28.87 6.39
N THR A 10 12.32 -28.53 5.26
CA THR A 10 11.84 -27.45 4.40
C THR A 10 10.45 -27.75 3.82
N LEU A 11 10.19 -29.00 3.40
CA LEU A 11 8.91 -29.40 2.83
C LEU A 11 7.78 -29.31 3.88
N GLY A 12 7.98 -29.87 5.07
CA GLY A 12 6.97 -29.84 6.14
C GLY A 12 6.64 -28.41 6.61
N PHE A 13 7.64 -27.53 6.64
CA PHE A 13 7.39 -26.10 6.93
C PHE A 13 6.53 -25.42 5.86
N GLU A 14 6.76 -25.68 4.57
CA GLU A 14 5.93 -25.14 3.49
C GLU A 14 4.49 -25.65 3.54
N GLU A 15 4.28 -26.91 3.94
CA GLU A 15 2.95 -27.49 4.13
C GLU A 15 2.18 -26.77 5.25
N ILE A 16 2.85 -26.40 6.36
CA ILE A 16 2.24 -25.59 7.41
C ILE A 16 1.82 -24.22 6.86
N LEU A 17 2.67 -23.52 6.10
CA LEU A 17 2.33 -22.24 5.53
C LEU A 17 1.17 -22.32 4.53
N GLN A 18 1.13 -23.39 3.74
CA GLN A 18 0.03 -23.66 2.82
C GLN A 18 -1.28 -23.90 3.59
N TYR A 19 -1.23 -24.71 4.65
CA TYR A 19 -2.39 -24.94 5.52
C TYR A 19 -2.92 -23.64 6.15
N LEU A 20 -2.02 -22.78 6.68
CA LEU A 20 -2.40 -21.46 7.22
C LEU A 20 -3.08 -20.59 6.17
N LYS A 21 -2.58 -20.62 4.92
CA LYS A 21 -3.17 -19.90 3.80
C LYS A 21 -4.57 -20.40 3.45
N GLU A 22 -4.77 -21.70 3.38
CA GLU A 22 -6.06 -22.30 3.05
C GLU A 22 -7.10 -22.10 4.16
N ALA A 23 -6.70 -22.22 5.41
CA ALA A 23 -7.59 -22.12 6.56
C ALA A 23 -8.06 -20.67 6.85
N ARG A 24 -7.23 -19.65 6.60
CA ARG A 24 -7.53 -18.25 6.92
C ARG A 24 -7.44 -17.30 5.74
N GLY A 25 -7.03 -17.77 4.55
CA GLY A 25 -6.85 -16.93 3.36
C GLY A 25 -5.69 -15.95 3.47
N PHE A 26 -4.75 -16.15 4.42
CA PHE A 26 -3.62 -15.26 4.64
C PHE A 26 -2.33 -15.86 4.10
N ASP A 27 -1.71 -15.18 3.12
CA ASP A 27 -0.53 -15.66 2.41
C ASP A 27 0.77 -15.13 3.01
N PHE A 28 1.55 -16.03 3.61
CA PHE A 28 2.85 -15.71 4.19
C PHE A 28 4.03 -15.75 3.20
N THR A 29 3.80 -15.99 1.90
CA THR A 29 4.91 -16.09 0.91
C THR A 29 5.73 -14.81 0.79
N GLY A 30 5.14 -13.66 1.07
CA GLY A 30 5.82 -12.37 1.10
C GLY A 30 6.66 -12.10 2.34
N TYR A 31 6.59 -12.95 3.35
CA TYR A 31 7.34 -12.77 4.61
C TYR A 31 8.74 -13.38 4.52
N LYS A 32 9.66 -12.91 5.38
CA LYS A 32 10.99 -13.50 5.53
C LYS A 32 10.89 -14.89 6.11
N ARG A 33 11.34 -15.90 5.36
CA ARG A 33 11.27 -17.32 5.76
C ARG A 33 11.93 -17.59 7.11
N SER A 34 13.14 -17.08 7.34
CA SER A 34 13.84 -17.23 8.62
C SER A 34 13.07 -16.67 9.82
N SER A 35 12.28 -15.63 9.62
CA SER A 35 11.44 -15.07 10.68
C SER A 35 10.21 -15.93 10.98
N LEU A 36 9.60 -16.49 9.94
CA LEU A 36 8.45 -17.40 10.09
C LEU A 36 8.88 -18.69 10.78
N MET A 37 9.94 -19.34 10.28
CA MET A 37 10.48 -20.58 10.83
C MET A 37 10.76 -20.47 12.33
N ARG A 38 11.54 -19.45 12.74
CA ARG A 38 11.85 -19.24 14.16
C ARG A 38 10.61 -19.14 15.05
N ARG A 39 9.47 -18.73 14.52
CA ARG A 39 8.22 -18.63 15.28
C ARG A 39 7.44 -19.91 15.32
N VAL A 40 7.42 -20.62 14.20
CA VAL A 40 6.88 -22.00 14.15
C VAL A 40 7.69 -22.87 15.09
N ASP A 41 9.02 -22.86 15.01
CA ASP A 41 9.91 -23.63 15.88
C ASP A 41 9.70 -23.29 17.37
N ARG A 42 9.55 -22.00 17.67
CA ARG A 42 9.26 -21.58 19.05
C ARG A 42 7.97 -22.19 19.58
N ARG A 43 6.94 -22.27 18.72
CA ARG A 43 5.64 -22.83 19.09
C ARG A 43 5.72 -24.36 19.25
N MET A 44 6.38 -25.03 18.31
CA MET A 44 6.66 -26.47 18.37
C MET A 44 7.43 -26.82 19.64
N ASN A 45 8.48 -26.08 19.97
CA ASN A 45 9.27 -26.29 21.19
C ASN A 45 8.43 -26.13 22.49
N GLN A 46 7.46 -25.21 22.50
CA GLN A 46 6.55 -25.05 23.65
C GLN A 46 5.65 -26.27 23.86
N LEU A 47 5.34 -27.00 22.78
CA LEU A 47 4.55 -28.21 22.81
C LEU A 47 5.39 -29.50 22.92
N GLY A 48 6.73 -29.37 22.83
CA GLY A 48 7.63 -30.54 22.82
C GLY A 48 7.62 -31.34 21.53
N ILE A 49 7.25 -30.69 20.42
CA ILE A 49 7.19 -31.31 19.08
C ILE A 49 8.44 -30.88 18.30
N GLU A 50 9.12 -31.82 17.64
CA GLU A 50 10.33 -31.58 16.86
C GLU A 50 10.12 -31.71 15.35
N ASP A 51 9.04 -32.40 14.91
CA ASP A 51 8.75 -32.62 13.51
C ASP A 51 7.59 -31.74 13.01
N TYR A 52 7.79 -31.10 11.83
CA TYR A 52 6.80 -30.22 11.22
C TYR A 52 5.53 -30.98 10.77
N ALA A 53 5.65 -32.23 10.34
CA ALA A 53 4.50 -33.03 9.92
C ALA A 53 3.62 -33.36 11.12
N GLU A 54 4.22 -33.78 12.26
CA GLU A 54 3.50 -33.99 13.51
C GLU A 54 2.81 -32.69 13.98
N TYR A 55 3.50 -31.54 13.85
CA TYR A 55 2.92 -30.26 14.23
C TYR A 55 1.76 -29.85 13.32
N LEU A 56 1.82 -30.17 12.03
CA LEU A 56 0.71 -29.94 11.09
C LEU A 56 -0.53 -30.74 11.50
N ASP A 57 -0.36 -32.00 11.90
CA ASP A 57 -1.47 -32.85 12.41
C ASP A 57 -2.12 -32.20 13.66
N VAL A 58 -1.30 -31.66 14.57
CA VAL A 58 -1.79 -30.94 15.76
C VAL A 58 -2.57 -29.69 15.36
N LEU A 59 -2.07 -28.90 14.39
CA LEU A 59 -2.74 -27.69 13.90
C LEU A 59 -4.09 -28.01 13.24
N GLN A 60 -4.19 -29.13 12.54
CA GLN A 60 -5.42 -29.58 11.89
C GLN A 60 -6.45 -30.07 12.91
N ALA A 61 -5.99 -30.71 13.98
CA ALA A 61 -6.84 -31.27 15.04
C ALA A 61 -7.29 -30.22 16.09
N ASN A 62 -6.51 -29.16 16.29
CA ASN A 62 -6.70 -28.20 17.39
C ASN A 62 -6.77 -26.76 16.88
N SER A 63 -7.99 -26.21 16.85
CA SER A 63 -8.26 -24.83 16.45
C SER A 63 -7.59 -23.77 17.35
N ASP A 64 -7.41 -24.08 18.66
CA ASP A 64 -6.79 -23.12 19.60
C ASP A 64 -5.29 -23.03 19.37
N GLU A 65 -4.65 -24.15 19.01
CA GLU A 65 -3.24 -24.14 18.61
C GLU A 65 -3.02 -23.38 17.29
N PHE A 66 -3.92 -23.58 16.34
CA PHE A 66 -3.91 -22.80 15.10
C PHE A 66 -3.95 -21.29 15.35
N VAL A 67 -4.87 -20.81 16.21
CA VAL A 67 -4.97 -19.40 16.60
C VAL A 67 -3.69 -18.95 17.32
N SER A 68 -3.16 -19.78 18.21
CA SER A 68 -1.94 -19.49 18.96
C SER A 68 -0.71 -19.35 18.06
N LEU A 69 -0.57 -20.21 17.06
CA LEU A 69 0.49 -20.08 16.04
C LEU A 69 0.31 -18.82 15.22
N PHE A 70 -0.89 -18.58 14.71
CA PHE A 70 -1.20 -17.40 13.88
C PHE A 70 -0.83 -16.10 14.63
N ASN A 71 -1.26 -15.96 15.89
CA ASN A 71 -0.94 -14.82 16.74
C ASN A 71 0.56 -14.73 17.09
N THR A 72 1.27 -15.87 17.13
CA THR A 72 2.73 -15.89 17.32
C THR A 72 3.46 -15.41 16.07
N ILE A 73 2.93 -15.69 14.88
CA ILE A 73 3.48 -15.22 13.60
C ILE A 73 3.23 -13.73 13.42
N LEU A 74 2.05 -13.23 13.75
CA LEU A 74 1.72 -11.82 13.72
C LEU A 74 2.24 -11.15 15.00
N ILE A 75 3.31 -10.35 14.88
CA ILE A 75 3.89 -9.67 16.05
C ILE A 75 3.16 -8.37 16.31
N ASN A 76 2.41 -8.32 17.40
CA ASN A 76 1.68 -7.15 17.86
C ASN A 76 2.42 -6.36 18.95
N VAL A 77 3.75 -6.36 18.94
CA VAL A 77 4.54 -5.58 19.92
C VAL A 77 4.54 -4.12 19.52
N THR A 78 3.71 -3.35 20.17
CA THR A 78 3.55 -1.90 19.98
C THR A 78 3.59 -1.17 21.33
N GLY A 79 3.56 0.14 21.29
CA GLY A 79 3.50 1.00 22.48
C GLY A 79 3.42 2.46 22.08
N PHE A 80 2.86 3.27 22.98
CA PHE A 80 2.76 4.71 22.76
C PHE A 80 4.16 5.35 22.61
N PHE A 81 4.29 6.21 21.60
CA PHE A 81 5.51 6.98 21.31
C PHE A 81 6.80 6.16 21.25
N ARG A 82 6.70 4.95 20.69
CA ARG A 82 7.86 4.10 20.43
C ARG A 82 8.90 4.86 19.58
N ASP A 83 10.17 4.89 20.01
CA ASP A 83 11.25 5.76 19.49
C ASP A 83 10.96 7.26 19.71
N PRO A 84 11.03 7.77 20.95
CA PRO A 84 10.58 9.11 21.33
C PRO A 84 11.14 10.23 20.45
N ASP A 85 12.43 10.21 20.10
CA ASP A 85 13.09 11.21 19.23
C ASP A 85 12.35 11.38 17.88
N ALA A 86 11.75 10.32 17.36
CA ALA A 86 11.05 10.37 16.08
C ALA A 86 9.65 10.99 16.25
N TRP A 87 8.99 10.73 17.39
CA TRP A 87 7.71 11.32 17.73
C TRP A 87 7.83 12.80 18.10
N ASP A 88 8.90 13.19 18.80
CA ASP A 88 9.19 14.59 19.10
C ASP A 88 9.36 15.40 17.80
N PHE A 89 10.15 14.89 16.85
CA PHE A 89 10.32 15.54 15.57
C PHE A 89 9.03 15.54 14.72
N LEU A 90 8.24 14.47 14.78
CA LEU A 90 6.93 14.43 14.16
C LEU A 90 6.04 15.56 14.66
N GLN A 91 6.04 15.78 15.99
CA GLN A 91 5.21 16.79 16.66
C GLN A 91 5.73 18.22 16.43
N THR A 92 7.04 18.44 16.49
CA THR A 92 7.62 19.80 16.47
C THR A 92 7.83 20.36 15.06
N ASP A 93 8.10 19.49 14.09
CA ASP A 93 8.51 19.90 12.73
C ASP A 93 7.58 19.41 11.64
N VAL A 94 7.25 18.10 11.67
CA VAL A 94 6.55 17.48 10.54
C VAL A 94 5.08 17.84 10.52
N VAL A 95 4.37 17.71 11.64
CA VAL A 95 2.94 17.99 11.72
C VAL A 95 2.64 19.47 11.53
N PRO A 96 3.37 20.43 12.16
CA PRO A 96 3.18 21.85 11.87
C PRO A 96 3.38 22.21 10.40
N THR A 97 4.42 21.67 9.76
CA THR A 97 4.68 21.88 8.31
C THR A 97 3.55 21.30 7.45
N LEU A 98 3.10 20.08 7.74
CA LEU A 98 1.99 19.44 7.03
C LEU A 98 0.71 20.27 7.14
N LEU A 99 0.39 20.78 8.34
CA LEU A 99 -0.80 21.60 8.58
C LEU A 99 -0.70 22.96 7.91
N ALA A 100 0.49 23.58 7.86
CA ALA A 100 0.73 24.84 7.17
C ALA A 100 0.63 24.71 5.63
N GLU A 101 0.98 23.55 5.08
CA GLU A 101 0.83 23.26 3.64
C GLU A 101 -0.64 23.02 3.23
N ARG A 102 -1.54 22.84 4.21
CA ARG A 102 -2.99 22.65 4.04
C ARG A 102 -3.75 23.94 4.38
N GLY A 103 -4.83 24.19 3.69
CA GLY A 103 -5.74 25.26 4.07
C GLY A 103 -6.40 25.01 5.43
N PRO A 104 -6.88 26.06 6.12
CA PRO A 104 -7.46 25.93 7.45
C PRO A 104 -8.68 25.02 7.52
N ASP A 105 -9.44 24.90 6.43
CA ASP A 105 -10.64 24.07 6.34
C ASP A 105 -10.42 22.73 5.60
N GLU A 106 -9.21 22.48 5.10
CA GLU A 106 -8.92 21.25 4.36
C GLU A 106 -8.82 20.05 5.28
N PRO A 107 -9.40 18.90 4.87
CA PRO A 107 -9.28 17.66 5.63
C PRO A 107 -7.85 17.13 5.64
N VAL A 108 -7.45 16.57 6.76
CA VAL A 108 -6.14 15.92 6.97
C VAL A 108 -6.38 14.41 7.08
N ARG A 109 -5.79 13.64 6.18
CA ARG A 109 -5.97 12.19 6.08
C ARG A 109 -4.68 11.49 6.45
N ILE A 110 -4.73 10.68 7.48
CA ILE A 110 -3.60 9.90 7.99
C ILE A 110 -3.87 8.41 7.77
N TRP A 111 -2.86 7.65 7.41
CA TRP A 111 -2.94 6.20 7.41
C TRP A 111 -1.86 5.62 8.33
N CYS A 112 -2.29 4.89 9.36
CA CYS A 112 -1.45 4.07 10.23
C CYS A 112 -1.59 2.62 9.76
N ALA A 113 -0.58 2.11 9.07
CA ALA A 113 -0.54 0.78 8.46
C ALA A 113 0.27 -0.18 9.33
N GLY A 114 -0.33 -1.30 9.76
CA GLY A 114 0.23 -2.18 10.79
C GLY A 114 0.06 -1.58 12.19
N CYS A 115 -1.17 -1.16 12.52
CA CYS A 115 -1.45 -0.41 13.75
C CYS A 115 -1.53 -1.26 15.03
N ALA A 116 -1.52 -2.59 14.90
CA ALA A 116 -1.68 -3.56 16.00
C ALA A 116 -2.82 -3.17 16.96
N SER A 117 -2.56 -3.09 18.28
CA SER A 117 -3.53 -2.73 19.32
C SER A 117 -3.84 -1.21 19.42
N GLY A 118 -3.35 -0.41 18.47
CA GLY A 118 -3.81 0.96 18.22
C GLY A 118 -3.01 2.07 18.87
N GLU A 119 -1.97 1.78 19.66
CA GLU A 119 -1.16 2.78 20.36
C GLU A 119 -0.53 3.78 19.40
N GLU A 120 -0.04 3.34 18.24
CA GLU A 120 0.50 4.22 17.20
C GLU A 120 -0.58 5.13 16.61
N ALA A 121 -1.76 4.59 16.31
CA ALA A 121 -2.87 5.36 15.76
C ALA A 121 -3.38 6.42 16.74
N TYR A 122 -3.48 6.07 18.02
CA TYR A 122 -3.87 7.04 19.05
C TYR A 122 -2.73 8.02 19.38
N GLY A 123 -1.47 7.59 19.26
CA GLY A 123 -0.31 8.48 19.33
C GLY A 123 -0.37 9.58 18.27
N LEU A 124 -0.69 9.21 17.01
CA LEU A 124 -0.92 10.15 15.91
C LEU A 124 -2.10 11.09 16.21
N ALA A 125 -3.18 10.56 16.79
CA ALA A 125 -4.33 11.38 17.19
C ALA A 125 -3.95 12.40 18.26
N ILE A 126 -3.15 12.04 19.26
CA ILE A 126 -2.65 12.94 20.29
C ILE A 126 -1.79 14.05 19.67
N VAL A 127 -0.80 13.69 18.86
CA VAL A 127 0.11 14.67 18.23
C VAL A 127 -0.67 15.69 17.38
N LEU A 128 -1.63 15.23 16.59
CA LEU A 128 -2.45 16.10 15.76
C LEU A 128 -3.41 16.97 16.60
N ALA A 129 -3.97 16.44 17.69
CA ALA A 129 -4.84 17.20 18.59
C ALA A 129 -4.07 18.21 19.46
N GLU A 130 -2.77 17.98 19.72
CA GLU A 130 -1.89 18.96 20.37
C GLU A 130 -1.50 20.10 19.40
N ALA A 131 -1.36 19.81 18.11
CA ALA A 131 -1.02 20.79 17.08
C ALA A 131 -2.24 21.63 16.63
N LEU A 132 -3.42 21.02 16.65
CA LEU A 132 -4.70 21.65 16.40
C LEU A 132 -5.45 21.88 17.74
N SER A 133 -6.55 22.57 17.69
CA SER A 133 -7.53 22.46 18.80
C SER A 133 -8.26 21.10 18.74
N ILE A 134 -8.86 20.66 19.85
CA ILE A 134 -9.66 19.42 19.86
C ILE A 134 -10.83 19.50 18.87
N ASP A 135 -11.44 20.68 18.73
CA ASP A 135 -12.57 20.87 17.83
C ASP A 135 -12.14 20.84 16.36
N GLU A 136 -11.02 21.48 16.00
CA GLU A 136 -10.43 21.40 14.67
C GLU A 136 -9.98 19.98 14.33
N PHE A 137 -9.34 19.28 15.27
CA PHE A 137 -8.98 17.87 15.09
C PHE A 137 -10.20 17.02 14.73
N ARG A 138 -11.30 17.17 15.49
CA ARG A 138 -12.54 16.40 15.26
C ARG A 138 -13.17 16.68 13.90
N GLN A 139 -13.10 17.93 13.44
CA GLN A 139 -13.68 18.35 12.17
C GLN A 139 -12.82 17.93 10.96
N ARG A 140 -11.52 18.08 11.07
CA ARG A 140 -10.61 17.99 9.92
C ARG A 140 -9.86 16.66 9.81
N VAL A 141 -9.57 15.98 10.93
CA VAL A 141 -8.68 14.82 10.92
C VAL A 141 -9.45 13.52 10.78
N LYS A 142 -8.95 12.66 9.87
CA LYS A 142 -9.35 11.25 9.77
C LYS A 142 -8.11 10.38 9.74
N ILE A 143 -8.03 9.44 10.68
CA ILE A 143 -6.94 8.46 10.79
C ILE A 143 -7.50 7.10 10.43
N TYR A 144 -7.01 6.54 9.34
CA TYR A 144 -7.27 5.16 8.94
C TYR A 144 -6.21 4.29 9.60
N ALA A 145 -6.59 3.46 10.53
CA ALA A 145 -5.70 2.57 11.26
C ALA A 145 -5.99 1.13 10.81
N THR A 146 -5.03 0.49 10.20
CA THR A 146 -5.26 -0.83 9.61
C THR A 146 -4.23 -1.84 10.07
N ASP A 147 -4.69 -3.07 10.24
CA ASP A 147 -3.86 -4.24 10.50
C ASP A 147 -4.48 -5.46 9.83
N VAL A 148 -3.72 -6.54 9.70
CA VAL A 148 -4.23 -7.82 9.25
C VAL A 148 -4.81 -8.64 10.42
N ASP A 149 -4.38 -8.33 11.65
CA ASP A 149 -4.78 -9.01 12.87
C ASP A 149 -6.08 -8.43 13.44
N GLU A 150 -7.17 -9.19 13.31
CA GLU A 150 -8.49 -8.76 13.78
C GLU A 150 -8.61 -8.76 15.32
N GLU A 151 -7.83 -9.59 16.05
CA GLU A 151 -7.80 -9.56 17.52
C GLU A 151 -7.14 -8.28 18.02
N ALA A 152 -6.01 -7.91 17.39
CA ALA A 152 -5.35 -6.63 17.68
C ALA A 152 -6.26 -5.44 17.36
N LEU A 153 -6.94 -5.47 16.21
CA LEU A 153 -7.93 -4.45 15.83
C LEU A 153 -9.10 -4.38 16.80
N SER A 154 -9.57 -5.51 17.32
CA SER A 154 -10.60 -5.54 18.37
C SER A 154 -10.14 -4.82 19.60
N THR A 155 -8.92 -5.10 20.08
CA THR A 155 -8.29 -4.40 21.20
C THR A 155 -8.17 -2.90 20.93
N ALA A 156 -7.71 -2.51 19.74
CA ALA A 156 -7.60 -1.13 19.32
C ALA A 156 -8.96 -0.40 19.32
N ARG A 157 -10.03 -1.05 18.86
CA ARG A 157 -11.39 -0.48 18.91
C ARG A 157 -11.92 -0.28 20.30
N HIS A 158 -11.55 -1.14 21.26
CA HIS A 158 -11.90 -0.94 22.66
C HIS A 158 -11.15 0.24 23.28
N ALA A 159 -9.92 0.47 22.81
CA ALA A 159 -9.07 1.60 23.24
C ALA A 159 -8.87 1.67 24.75
N LEU A 160 -8.66 0.51 25.39
CA LEU A 160 -8.58 0.36 26.83
C LEU A 160 -7.19 -0.17 27.22
N TYR A 161 -6.38 0.65 27.85
CA TYR A 161 -4.97 0.40 28.14
C TYR A 161 -4.72 0.33 29.64
N SER A 162 -3.71 -0.44 30.06
CA SER A 162 -3.23 -0.48 31.42
C SER A 162 -2.39 0.77 31.77
N GLU A 163 -2.16 1.00 33.07
CA GLU A 163 -1.28 2.08 33.52
C GLU A 163 0.14 1.97 32.91
N LYS A 164 0.67 0.76 32.80
CA LYS A 164 1.99 0.50 32.22
C LYS A 164 2.05 0.89 30.74
N GLU A 165 1.00 0.64 30.00
CA GLU A 165 0.92 0.96 28.55
C GLU A 165 0.82 2.47 28.30
N VAL A 166 0.12 3.22 29.14
CA VAL A 166 -0.01 4.68 29.00
C VAL A 166 1.13 5.46 29.69
N ALA A 167 1.93 4.84 30.52
CA ALA A 167 3.02 5.49 31.24
C ALA A 167 3.99 6.30 30.35
N PRO A 168 4.37 5.85 29.14
CA PRO A 168 5.24 6.63 28.24
C PRO A 168 4.68 7.98 27.80
N LEU A 169 3.36 8.19 27.87
CA LEU A 169 2.71 9.46 27.52
C LEU A 169 2.94 10.56 28.55
N GLY A 170 3.26 10.19 29.79
CA GLY A 170 3.33 11.13 30.89
C GLY A 170 1.95 11.57 31.39
N GLN A 171 1.91 11.99 32.67
CA GLN A 171 0.67 12.27 33.37
C GLN A 171 -0.23 13.34 32.69
N LYS A 172 0.39 14.37 32.09
CA LYS A 172 -0.34 15.47 31.44
C LYS A 172 -1.16 14.99 30.24
N LEU A 173 -0.57 14.18 29.38
CA LEU A 173 -1.27 13.65 28.20
C LEU A 173 -2.29 12.59 28.60
N VAL A 174 -1.98 11.74 29.57
CA VAL A 174 -2.94 10.75 30.09
C VAL A 174 -4.19 11.45 30.62
N GLN A 175 -4.05 12.48 31.47
CA GLN A 175 -5.20 13.24 32.01
C GLN A 175 -6.02 13.95 30.93
N ARG A 176 -5.37 14.37 29.83
CA ARG A 176 -6.05 15.10 28.76
C ARG A 176 -6.76 14.21 27.74
N TYR A 177 -6.18 13.03 27.47
CA TYR A 177 -6.63 12.17 26.38
C TYR A 177 -7.25 10.86 26.80
N PHE A 178 -7.19 10.50 28.08
CA PHE A 178 -7.75 9.25 28.60
C PHE A 178 -8.67 9.49 29.80
N GLU A 179 -9.64 8.59 29.94
CA GLU A 179 -10.60 8.53 31.03
C GLU A 179 -10.35 7.27 31.85
N PRO A 180 -10.15 7.38 33.22
CA PRO A 180 -10.02 6.21 34.06
C PRO A 180 -11.29 5.35 33.99
N THR A 181 -11.13 4.07 33.72
CA THR A 181 -12.25 3.14 33.57
C THR A 181 -11.87 1.77 34.12
N GLY A 182 -12.44 1.35 35.24
CA GLY A 182 -12.25 0.02 35.84
C GLY A 182 -10.78 -0.36 36.12
N GLY A 183 -9.96 0.57 36.57
CA GLY A 183 -8.52 0.34 36.83
C GLY A 183 -7.64 0.38 35.57
N ARG A 184 -8.21 0.78 34.46
CA ARG A 184 -7.54 0.98 33.13
C ARG A 184 -7.81 2.41 32.65
N TYR A 185 -7.26 2.74 31.48
CA TYR A 185 -7.37 4.05 30.85
C TYR A 185 -8.01 3.89 29.47
N ALA A 186 -9.21 4.46 29.27
CA ALA A 186 -9.90 4.46 28.00
C ALA A 186 -9.55 5.72 27.21
N PHE A 187 -9.14 5.61 25.96
CA PHE A 187 -8.95 6.78 25.09
C PHE A 187 -10.28 7.51 24.87
N ARG A 188 -10.29 8.83 24.96
CA ARG A 188 -11.51 9.66 24.90
C ARG A 188 -12.37 9.35 23.70
N LYS A 189 -13.66 9.11 23.94
CA LYS A 189 -14.63 8.68 22.95
C LYS A 189 -14.85 9.70 21.82
N ASP A 190 -14.79 10.99 22.12
CA ASP A 190 -14.99 12.07 21.15
C ASP A 190 -13.85 12.13 20.12
N LEU A 191 -12.60 11.90 20.53
CA LEU A 191 -11.43 11.85 19.66
C LEU A 191 -11.33 10.51 18.89
N ARG A 192 -11.73 9.40 19.55
CA ARG A 192 -11.71 8.07 18.95
C ARG A 192 -12.56 7.97 17.66
N ARG A 193 -13.59 8.79 17.51
CA ARG A 193 -14.42 8.85 16.30
C ARG A 193 -13.68 9.31 15.05
N SER A 194 -12.53 9.97 15.20
CA SER A 194 -11.66 10.35 14.10
C SER A 194 -10.72 9.23 13.66
N VAL A 195 -10.62 8.13 14.43
CA VAL A 195 -9.80 6.96 14.12
C VAL A 195 -10.69 5.82 13.63
N ILE A 196 -10.43 5.35 12.41
CA ILE A 196 -11.22 4.33 11.72
C ILE A 196 -10.38 3.08 11.61
N PHE A 197 -10.75 2.03 12.35
CA PHE A 197 -10.05 0.76 12.35
C PHE A 197 -10.64 -0.20 11.32
N GLY A 198 -9.78 -0.79 10.48
CA GLY A 198 -10.17 -1.75 9.47
C GLY A 198 -9.09 -2.80 9.18
N ARG A 199 -9.52 -4.01 8.79
CA ARG A 199 -8.60 -5.03 8.31
C ARG A 199 -8.03 -4.60 6.95
N ASN A 200 -6.73 -4.73 6.77
CA ASN A 200 -6.06 -4.51 5.49
C ASN A 200 -4.76 -5.33 5.43
N ASP A 201 -4.63 -6.13 4.40
CA ASP A 201 -3.41 -6.83 4.03
C ASP A 201 -2.58 -5.95 3.09
N LEU A 202 -1.43 -5.47 3.55
CA LEU A 202 -0.56 -4.57 2.78
C LEU A 202 -0.08 -5.18 1.47
N VAL A 203 -0.03 -6.53 1.39
CA VAL A 203 0.41 -7.26 0.20
C VAL A 203 -0.72 -7.39 -0.81
N GLN A 204 -1.90 -7.80 -0.35
CA GLN A 204 -3.01 -8.19 -1.24
C GLN A 204 -3.99 -7.04 -1.49
N ASP A 205 -4.36 -6.30 -0.45
CA ASP A 205 -5.43 -5.31 -0.55
C ASP A 205 -4.99 -4.01 -1.26
N ALA A 206 -5.99 -3.28 -1.75
CA ALA A 206 -5.78 -1.97 -2.34
C ALA A 206 -5.38 -0.94 -1.27
N PRO A 207 -4.48 0.00 -1.59
CA PRO A 207 -4.08 1.04 -0.66
C PRO A 207 -5.17 2.11 -0.47
N ILE A 208 -5.19 2.74 0.71
CA ILE A 208 -6.06 3.88 0.99
C ILE A 208 -5.45 5.12 0.33
N SER A 209 -6.18 5.78 -0.54
CA SER A 209 -5.67 6.92 -1.32
C SER A 209 -5.85 8.29 -0.66
N ARG A 210 -5.14 9.29 -1.19
CA ARG A 210 -5.16 10.69 -0.75
C ARG A 210 -4.73 10.86 0.70
N ILE A 211 -3.63 10.24 1.06
CA ILE A 211 -3.04 10.26 2.40
C ILE A 211 -1.99 11.37 2.49
N ASP A 212 -2.05 12.17 3.53
CA ASP A 212 -1.12 13.25 3.79
C ASP A 212 0.08 12.80 4.62
N LEU A 213 -0.16 11.90 5.59
CA LEU A 213 0.88 11.22 6.36
C LEU A 213 0.54 9.74 6.46
N LEU A 214 1.45 8.90 5.98
CA LEU A 214 1.40 7.45 6.11
C LEU A 214 2.44 7.01 7.14
N ALA A 215 2.00 6.45 8.25
CA ALA A 215 2.87 5.78 9.22
C ALA A 215 2.81 4.27 8.99
N CYS A 216 3.97 3.64 8.81
CA CYS A 216 4.11 2.19 8.76
C CYS A 216 5.40 1.82 9.46
N ARG A 217 5.35 1.64 10.78
CA ARG A 217 6.53 1.49 11.61
C ARG A 217 6.66 0.07 12.17
N ASN A 218 7.86 -0.47 12.04
CA ASN A 218 8.20 -1.81 12.52
C ASN A 218 7.37 -2.96 11.91
N THR A 219 6.83 -2.75 10.70
CA THR A 219 6.00 -3.70 9.96
C THR A 219 6.71 -4.22 8.72
N LEU A 220 7.33 -3.33 7.92
CA LEU A 220 8.00 -3.72 6.67
C LEU A 220 9.17 -4.68 6.90
N MET A 221 9.79 -4.63 8.06
CA MET A 221 10.93 -5.49 8.42
C MET A 221 10.60 -7.00 8.37
N TYR A 222 9.34 -7.38 8.42
CA TYR A 222 8.89 -8.78 8.36
C TYR A 222 8.79 -9.33 6.94
N PHE A 223 8.70 -8.45 5.94
CA PHE A 223 8.58 -8.84 4.54
C PHE A 223 9.94 -9.02 3.86
N ASN A 224 9.99 -9.86 2.83
CA ASN A 224 11.14 -9.97 1.96
C ASN A 224 11.30 -8.72 1.08
N ALA A 225 12.45 -8.55 0.42
CA ALA A 225 12.78 -7.34 -0.33
C ALA A 225 11.80 -7.06 -1.50
N GLU A 226 11.36 -8.10 -2.21
CA GLU A 226 10.42 -7.96 -3.32
C GLU A 226 9.05 -7.45 -2.83
N THR A 227 8.56 -8.02 -1.74
CA THR A 227 7.28 -7.62 -1.13
C THR A 227 7.37 -6.22 -0.54
N GLN A 228 8.49 -5.86 0.11
CA GLN A 228 8.71 -4.48 0.57
C GLN A 228 8.63 -3.48 -0.59
N THR A 229 9.22 -3.80 -1.75
CA THR A 229 9.13 -2.96 -2.95
C THR A 229 7.69 -2.75 -3.38
N LYS A 230 6.91 -3.83 -3.50
CA LYS A 230 5.48 -3.77 -3.87
C LYS A 230 4.66 -2.94 -2.88
N ILE A 231 4.91 -3.06 -1.58
CA ILE A 231 4.23 -2.28 -0.54
C ILE A 231 4.61 -0.80 -0.65
N LEU A 232 5.89 -0.48 -0.86
CA LEU A 232 6.35 0.91 -1.00
C LEU A 232 5.80 1.58 -2.25
N ASP A 233 5.63 0.87 -3.35
CA ASP A 233 4.95 1.36 -4.55
C ASP A 233 3.46 1.68 -4.26
N LYS A 234 2.78 0.81 -3.50
CA LYS A 234 1.41 1.07 -3.04
C LYS A 234 1.35 2.29 -2.10
N PHE A 235 2.32 2.47 -1.21
CA PHE A 235 2.40 3.65 -0.34
C PHE A 235 2.64 4.93 -1.12
N HIS A 236 3.51 4.87 -2.14
CA HIS A 236 3.72 5.97 -3.04
C HIS A 236 2.42 6.36 -3.77
N PHE A 237 1.65 5.39 -4.26
CA PHE A 237 0.34 5.64 -4.86
C PHE A 237 -0.66 6.23 -3.84
N ALA A 238 -0.69 5.71 -2.62
CA ALA A 238 -1.61 6.15 -1.54
C ALA A 238 -1.41 7.61 -1.15
N LEU A 239 -0.16 8.07 -1.12
CA LEU A 239 0.20 9.40 -0.66
C LEU A 239 -0.23 10.49 -1.64
N SER A 240 -0.71 11.61 -1.10
CA SER A 240 -0.93 12.86 -1.84
C SER A 240 0.40 13.40 -2.41
N PRO A 241 0.40 14.33 -3.38
CA PRO A 241 1.63 14.81 -4.04
C PRO A 241 2.72 15.35 -3.11
N ARG A 242 2.34 15.86 -1.93
CA ARG A 242 3.27 16.34 -0.87
C ARG A 242 3.26 15.43 0.36
N GLY A 243 2.65 14.23 0.24
CA GLY A 243 2.46 13.30 1.34
C GLY A 243 3.77 12.81 1.94
N LEU A 244 3.72 12.52 3.21
CA LEU A 244 4.84 12.11 4.03
C LEU A 244 4.73 10.63 4.43
N LEU A 245 5.86 9.93 4.42
CA LEU A 245 5.99 8.56 4.86
C LEU A 245 6.83 8.52 6.14
N PHE A 246 6.29 7.95 7.21
CA PHE A 246 6.94 7.76 8.49
C PHE A 246 7.17 6.28 8.78
N LEU A 247 8.42 5.86 8.81
CA LEU A 247 8.84 4.47 9.01
C LEU A 247 9.48 4.26 10.37
N GLY A 248 9.64 3.01 10.78
CA GLY A 248 10.38 2.64 11.99
C GLY A 248 11.89 2.58 11.76
N LYS A 249 12.65 2.60 12.86
CA LYS A 249 14.13 2.65 12.86
C LYS A 249 14.78 1.50 12.10
N ALA A 250 14.18 0.31 12.14
CA ALA A 250 14.70 -0.90 11.49
C ALA A 250 14.44 -0.94 9.97
N GLU A 251 13.66 0.00 9.46
CA GLU A 251 13.23 0.02 8.06
C GLU A 251 14.09 0.99 7.25
N MET A 252 14.60 0.51 6.11
CA MET A 252 15.52 1.29 5.28
C MET A 252 15.00 1.34 3.84
N LEU A 253 14.96 2.55 3.26
CA LEU A 253 14.55 2.79 1.87
C LEU A 253 15.74 2.85 0.90
N LEU A 254 16.83 2.10 1.12
CA LEU A 254 18.05 2.18 0.32
C LEU A 254 17.83 2.00 -1.18
N SER A 255 16.89 1.16 -1.57
CA SER A 255 16.55 0.86 -2.97
C SER A 255 15.45 1.76 -3.56
N HIS A 256 14.79 2.61 -2.77
CA HIS A 256 13.60 3.40 -3.18
C HIS A 256 13.81 4.91 -3.12
N SER A 257 15.06 5.38 -3.15
CA SER A 257 15.42 6.80 -3.18
C SER A 257 14.88 7.57 -4.39
N ARG A 258 14.36 6.84 -5.41
CA ARG A 258 13.76 7.48 -6.60
C ARG A 258 12.32 7.94 -6.37
N ILE A 259 11.59 7.31 -5.45
CA ILE A 259 10.17 7.58 -5.20
C ILE A 259 9.93 8.31 -3.89
N PHE A 260 10.92 8.37 -3.01
CA PHE A 260 10.86 9.06 -1.73
C PHE A 260 12.14 9.88 -1.46
N ASP A 261 12.00 11.16 -1.20
CA ASP A 261 13.07 12.05 -0.74
C ASP A 261 13.12 12.05 0.79
N PRO A 262 14.31 11.97 1.42
CA PRO A 262 14.41 12.02 2.87
C PRO A 262 14.12 13.43 3.40
N VAL A 263 13.21 13.54 4.36
CA VAL A 263 13.03 14.71 5.22
C VAL A 263 14.01 14.61 6.40
N ASP A 264 14.05 13.46 7.06
CA ASP A 264 15.01 13.12 8.10
C ASP A 264 15.34 11.61 8.05
N LEU A 265 16.58 11.30 7.64
CA LEU A 265 17.04 9.91 7.52
C LEU A 265 17.17 9.21 8.86
N LYS A 266 17.58 9.92 9.92
CA LYS A 266 17.76 9.35 11.26
C LYS A 266 16.43 8.91 11.85
N ARG A 267 15.39 9.72 11.62
CA ARG A 267 14.03 9.48 12.13
C ARG A 267 13.12 8.77 11.16
N ARG A 268 13.66 8.41 9.96
CA ARG A 268 12.93 7.65 8.92
C ARG A 268 11.67 8.34 8.42
N ILE A 269 11.76 9.65 8.20
CA ILE A 269 10.68 10.43 7.61
C ILE A 269 11.06 10.83 6.20
N PHE A 270 10.16 10.60 5.26
CA PHE A 270 10.37 10.79 3.84
C PHE A 270 9.20 11.54 3.22
N ARG A 271 9.47 12.25 2.13
CA ARG A 271 8.45 12.93 1.32
C ARG A 271 8.30 12.21 0.00
N LYS A 272 7.07 12.07 -0.47
CA LYS A 272 6.78 11.53 -1.80
C LYS A 272 7.43 12.38 -2.88
N VAL A 273 8.15 11.73 -3.80
CA VAL A 273 8.62 12.36 -5.05
C VAL A 273 7.47 12.33 -6.06
N PRO A 274 7.04 13.49 -6.59
CA PRO A 274 6.00 13.52 -7.63
C PRO A 274 6.41 12.73 -8.88
N SER A 275 5.50 11.96 -9.47
CA SER A 275 5.76 11.10 -10.64
C SER A 275 6.29 11.87 -11.85
N SER A 276 5.98 13.15 -11.97
CA SER A 276 6.50 14.04 -13.04
C SER A 276 8.03 14.18 -13.05
N ARG A 277 8.72 13.88 -11.94
CA ARG A 277 10.19 13.83 -11.91
C ARG A 277 10.77 12.49 -12.39
N MET A 278 9.95 11.42 -12.41
CA MET A 278 10.40 10.09 -12.83
C MET A 278 10.39 9.90 -14.35
N ASP A 279 9.50 10.57 -15.08
CA ASP A 279 9.30 10.36 -16.52
C ASP A 279 10.20 11.21 -17.42
N VAL A 280 10.84 12.27 -16.92
CA VAL A 280 11.64 13.21 -17.76
C VAL A 280 13.09 12.77 -17.97
N GLY A 281 13.58 11.77 -17.21
CA GLY A 281 15.00 11.38 -17.25
C GLY A 281 15.38 10.38 -18.36
N HIS A 282 14.44 9.69 -19.00
CA HIS A 282 14.80 8.56 -19.88
C HIS A 282 14.12 8.52 -21.26
N VAL A 283 13.29 9.47 -21.66
CA VAL A 283 12.59 9.37 -22.94
C VAL A 283 12.97 10.43 -23.98
N PHE A 284 13.52 11.60 -23.59
CA PHE A 284 13.88 12.60 -24.60
C PHE A 284 15.18 13.33 -24.29
N GLY A 285 16.27 12.92 -24.96
CA GLY A 285 17.38 13.80 -25.25
C GLY A 285 16.93 14.93 -26.21
N ARG A 286 16.21 15.92 -25.71
CA ARG A 286 16.07 17.23 -26.37
C ARG A 286 15.55 18.27 -25.38
N THR A 287 16.33 19.30 -25.21
CA THR A 287 16.06 20.53 -24.46
C THR A 287 14.80 21.20 -25.00
N VAL A 288 13.75 21.31 -24.22
CA VAL A 288 12.66 22.25 -24.42
C VAL A 288 12.37 23.00 -23.12
N VAL A 289 12.40 24.30 -23.22
CA VAL A 289 12.18 25.30 -22.16
C VAL A 289 10.82 25.09 -21.50
N ALA A 290 10.82 25.05 -20.17
CA ALA A 290 9.65 24.80 -19.35
C ALA A 290 8.65 25.94 -19.39
N ASP A 291 7.44 25.66 -19.85
CA ASP A 291 6.25 26.43 -19.50
C ASP A 291 5.51 25.69 -18.36
N ARG A 292 5.33 26.40 -17.22
CA ARG A 292 4.76 25.84 -15.98
C ARG A 292 3.25 25.74 -16.11
N ARG A 293 2.74 24.51 -16.41
CA ARG A 293 1.36 24.13 -16.11
C ARG A 293 1.39 22.80 -15.35
N GLU A 294 0.72 22.75 -14.19
CA GLU A 294 0.53 21.50 -13.43
C GLU A 294 -0.15 20.45 -14.34
N PRO A 295 0.45 19.24 -14.49
CA PRO A 295 -0.21 18.19 -15.25
C PRO A 295 -1.47 17.75 -14.51
N ASP A 296 -2.59 17.79 -15.19
CA ASP A 296 -3.90 17.37 -14.70
C ASP A 296 -3.82 15.90 -14.23
N HIS A 297 -4.11 15.68 -12.96
CA HIS A 297 -4.10 14.34 -12.32
C HIS A 297 -4.98 13.33 -13.10
N LEU A 298 -5.97 13.83 -13.83
CA LEU A 298 -6.85 13.05 -14.69
C LEU A 298 -6.11 12.51 -15.95
N GLU A 299 -5.15 13.24 -16.49
CA GLU A 299 -4.35 12.77 -17.63
C GLU A 299 -3.39 11.65 -17.23
N THR A 300 -2.80 11.75 -16.05
CA THR A 300 -1.92 10.68 -15.52
C THR A 300 -2.71 9.39 -15.29
N LEU A 301 -3.91 9.47 -14.70
CA LEU A 301 -4.80 8.32 -14.51
C LEU A 301 -5.28 7.72 -15.83
N ARG A 302 -5.56 8.55 -16.84
CA ARG A 302 -5.91 8.09 -18.19
C ARG A 302 -4.73 7.37 -18.86
N GLY A 303 -3.53 7.88 -18.72
CA GLY A 303 -2.30 7.26 -19.24
C GLY A 303 -2.02 5.90 -18.59
N LEU A 304 -2.14 5.80 -17.27
CA LEU A 304 -1.98 4.55 -16.55
C LEU A 304 -3.07 3.53 -16.91
N SER A 305 -4.33 3.94 -16.92
CA SER A 305 -5.46 3.07 -17.30
C SER A 305 -5.33 2.55 -18.74
N PHE A 306 -4.82 3.37 -19.65
CA PHE A 306 -4.53 2.96 -21.01
C PHE A 306 -3.37 1.97 -21.05
N SER A 307 -2.26 2.29 -20.38
CA SER A 307 -1.03 1.49 -20.39
C SER A 307 -1.23 0.07 -19.83
N THR A 308 -2.00 -0.06 -18.74
CA THR A 308 -2.25 -1.33 -18.04
C THR A 308 -3.54 -2.02 -18.46
N GLY A 309 -4.27 -1.47 -19.43
CA GLY A 309 -5.52 -2.03 -19.92
C GLY A 309 -5.37 -3.50 -20.38
N PRO A 310 -6.31 -4.41 -20.02
CA PRO A 310 -6.20 -5.83 -20.32
C PRO A 310 -6.40 -6.16 -21.82
N VAL A 311 -6.86 -5.21 -22.59
CA VAL A 311 -7.08 -5.34 -24.05
C VAL A 311 -5.96 -4.63 -24.80
N ALA A 312 -5.41 -5.26 -25.85
CA ALA A 312 -4.42 -4.63 -26.72
C ALA A 312 -5.03 -3.40 -27.42
N GLN A 313 -4.45 -2.23 -27.22
CA GLN A 313 -4.95 -0.96 -27.76
C GLN A 313 -3.84 -0.19 -28.48
N VAL A 314 -4.15 0.26 -29.69
CA VAL A 314 -3.33 1.16 -30.49
C VAL A 314 -4.18 2.39 -30.85
N VAL A 315 -3.68 3.57 -30.55
CA VAL A 315 -4.34 4.83 -30.89
C VAL A 315 -3.64 5.45 -32.10
N LEU A 316 -4.42 5.84 -33.09
CA LEU A 316 -3.91 6.51 -34.29
C LEU A 316 -4.18 8.01 -34.21
N GLY A 317 -3.23 8.80 -34.69
CA GLY A 317 -3.36 10.24 -34.89
C GLY A 317 -4.23 10.60 -36.10
N HIS A 318 -4.34 11.90 -36.39
CA HIS A 318 -5.13 12.41 -37.52
C HIS A 318 -4.56 12.03 -38.92
N ASP A 319 -3.28 11.69 -38.93
CA ASP A 319 -2.48 11.29 -40.10
C ASP A 319 -2.34 9.77 -40.25
N ASP A 320 -3.17 9.00 -39.55
CA ASP A 320 -3.09 7.57 -39.39
C ASP A 320 -1.75 7.04 -38.88
N ALA A 321 -0.93 7.91 -38.28
CA ALA A 321 0.26 7.51 -37.54
C ALA A 321 -0.06 6.96 -36.14
N VAL A 322 0.71 6.00 -35.70
CA VAL A 322 0.57 5.45 -34.32
C VAL A 322 0.91 6.52 -33.29
N ALA A 323 -0.06 6.94 -32.49
CA ALA A 323 0.10 7.94 -31.46
C ALA A 323 0.39 7.31 -30.08
N LEU A 324 -0.33 6.24 -29.72
CA LEU A 324 -0.14 5.53 -28.44
C LEU A 324 -0.31 4.02 -28.62
N VAL A 325 0.43 3.25 -27.81
CA VAL A 325 0.37 1.78 -27.79
C VAL A 325 0.43 1.34 -26.33
N ASN A 326 -0.54 0.55 -25.87
CA ASN A 326 -0.50 0.01 -24.51
C ASN A 326 0.38 -1.25 -24.41
N GLN A 327 0.67 -1.71 -23.19
CA GLN A 327 1.57 -2.85 -22.94
C GLN A 327 1.06 -4.14 -23.61
N GLN A 328 -0.23 -4.38 -23.60
CA GLN A 328 -0.82 -5.56 -24.25
C GLN A 328 -0.63 -5.54 -25.78
N ALA A 329 -0.76 -4.38 -26.40
CA ALA A 329 -0.51 -4.25 -27.83
C ALA A 329 0.98 -4.38 -28.17
N LYS A 330 1.88 -3.85 -27.34
CA LYS A 330 3.33 -4.07 -27.51
C LYS A 330 3.66 -5.56 -27.47
N HIS A 331 3.12 -6.28 -26.50
CA HIS A 331 3.38 -7.71 -26.33
C HIS A 331 2.73 -8.58 -27.42
N LEU A 332 1.47 -8.30 -27.77
CA LEU A 332 0.70 -9.13 -28.70
C LEU A 332 1.13 -8.93 -30.16
N PHE A 333 1.50 -7.69 -30.52
CA PHE A 333 1.82 -7.31 -31.89
C PHE A 333 3.31 -7.06 -32.14
N GLY A 334 4.16 -7.20 -31.12
CA GLY A 334 5.60 -6.95 -31.21
C GLY A 334 5.95 -5.48 -31.47
N LEU A 335 5.03 -4.54 -31.11
CA LEU A 335 5.26 -3.12 -31.30
C LEU A 335 6.25 -2.58 -30.27
N THR A 336 7.09 -1.65 -30.72
CA THR A 336 8.10 -0.98 -29.92
C THR A 336 7.84 0.53 -29.86
N GLU A 337 8.54 1.26 -29.01
CA GLU A 337 8.46 2.72 -28.98
C GLU A 337 8.93 3.40 -30.26
N ARG A 338 9.74 2.70 -31.07
CA ARG A 338 10.19 3.17 -32.39
C ARG A 338 9.09 3.20 -33.43
N ASP A 339 7.99 2.51 -33.18
CA ASP A 339 6.83 2.44 -34.08
C ASP A 339 5.82 3.57 -33.82
N ILE A 340 5.98 4.31 -32.71
CA ILE A 340 5.21 5.53 -32.43
C ILE A 340 5.64 6.62 -33.44
N GLY A 341 4.65 7.28 -34.05
CA GLY A 341 4.85 8.26 -35.11
C GLY A 341 4.93 7.66 -36.50
N ARG A 342 4.97 6.33 -36.68
CA ARG A 342 4.94 5.68 -38.01
C ARG A 342 3.52 5.48 -38.49
N PRO A 343 3.26 5.63 -39.81
CA PRO A 343 1.95 5.31 -40.40
C PRO A 343 1.56 3.86 -40.10
N MET A 344 0.34 3.62 -39.69
CA MET A 344 -0.18 2.26 -39.39
C MET A 344 0.01 1.28 -40.55
N ARG A 345 -0.12 1.76 -41.78
CA ARG A 345 0.06 0.97 -43.01
C ARG A 345 1.48 0.40 -43.17
N ASP A 346 2.48 0.99 -42.53
CA ASP A 346 3.91 0.58 -42.62
C ASP A 346 4.29 -0.44 -41.55
N LEU A 347 3.35 -0.84 -40.71
CA LEU A 347 3.54 -1.81 -39.65
C LEU A 347 3.02 -3.19 -40.06
N GLU A 348 3.69 -4.26 -39.61
CA GLU A 348 3.25 -5.64 -39.87
C GLU A 348 1.80 -5.91 -39.44
N LEU A 349 1.32 -5.17 -38.46
CA LEU A 349 -0.04 -5.23 -37.93
C LEU A 349 -1.10 -4.96 -39.01
N SER A 350 -0.79 -4.13 -40.02
CA SER A 350 -1.73 -3.78 -41.10
C SER A 350 -1.99 -4.91 -42.11
N TYR A 351 -1.08 -5.88 -42.19
CA TYR A 351 -1.12 -6.98 -43.17
C TYR A 351 -1.56 -8.32 -42.57
N ARG A 352 -1.73 -8.41 -41.27
CA ARG A 352 -2.21 -9.65 -40.63
C ARG A 352 -3.72 -9.63 -40.48
N PRO A 353 -4.44 -10.73 -40.77
CA PRO A 353 -5.90 -10.81 -40.62
C PRO A 353 -6.24 -10.96 -39.13
N TRP A 354 -6.32 -9.85 -38.43
CA TRP A 354 -6.77 -9.80 -37.02
C TRP A 354 -8.21 -9.27 -36.99
N ASN A 355 -9.08 -9.87 -36.14
CA ASN A 355 -10.39 -9.31 -35.86
C ASN A 355 -10.20 -8.09 -34.93
N CYS A 356 -9.97 -6.93 -35.50
CA CYS A 356 -9.88 -5.67 -34.78
C CYS A 356 -11.22 -4.94 -34.79
N ALA A 357 -11.77 -4.62 -33.61
CA ALA A 357 -12.84 -3.63 -33.48
C ALA A 357 -12.23 -2.23 -33.61
N VAL A 358 -12.41 -1.56 -34.74
CA VAL A 358 -11.94 -0.19 -34.95
C VAL A 358 -13.02 0.79 -34.50
N THR A 359 -12.75 1.55 -33.42
CA THR A 359 -13.60 2.64 -32.99
C THR A 359 -12.97 3.96 -33.43
N SER A 360 -13.39 4.52 -34.56
CA SER A 360 -12.92 5.85 -35.01
C SER A 360 -13.90 6.93 -34.59
N ARG A 361 -13.42 7.95 -33.82
CA ARG A 361 -14.15 9.21 -33.59
C ARG A 361 -13.62 10.25 -34.57
N ARG A 362 -14.38 10.58 -35.61
CA ARG A 362 -14.19 11.79 -36.41
C ARG A 362 -14.92 12.94 -35.71
N ARG A 363 -14.19 13.97 -35.27
CA ARG A 363 -14.80 15.26 -34.92
C ARG A 363 -14.91 16.09 -36.20
N GLY A 364 -16.13 16.21 -36.73
CA GLY A 364 -16.50 17.27 -37.67
C GLY A 364 -17.24 18.37 -36.93
N PRO A 365 -17.26 19.61 -37.42
CA PRO A 365 -18.03 20.68 -36.80
C PRO A 365 -19.51 20.42 -37.09
N SER A 366 -20.34 20.50 -36.02
CA SER A 366 -21.81 20.39 -35.98
C SER A 366 -22.43 18.99 -36.12
N GLU A 367 -23.16 18.71 -35.03
CA GLU A 367 -24.31 17.80 -34.86
C GLU A 367 -24.09 16.27 -34.90
N GLY A 368 -24.39 15.73 -33.71
CA GLY A 368 -24.48 14.39 -33.29
C GLY A 368 -25.07 13.38 -34.25
N ARG A 369 -24.37 12.27 -34.31
CA ARG A 369 -24.92 10.89 -34.27
C ARG A 369 -23.78 9.90 -34.21
N CYS A 370 -23.73 9.12 -33.14
CA CYS A 370 -22.87 7.96 -33.02
C CYS A 370 -23.42 6.86 -33.92
N ALA A 371 -22.65 6.45 -34.95
CA ALA A 371 -22.98 5.25 -35.74
C ALA A 371 -21.94 4.17 -35.39
N SER A 372 -22.34 3.20 -34.58
CA SER A 372 -21.61 1.93 -34.42
C SER A 372 -21.95 1.02 -35.61
N ARG A 373 -20.97 0.71 -36.43
CA ARG A 373 -21.07 -0.42 -37.37
C ARG A 373 -20.32 -1.61 -36.77
N THR A 374 -21.06 -2.55 -36.24
CA THR A 374 -20.62 -3.92 -36.01
C THR A 374 -20.81 -4.69 -37.32
N SER A 375 -19.72 -5.05 -37.99
CA SER A 375 -19.79 -6.03 -39.08
C SER A 375 -19.70 -7.43 -38.44
N ASN A 376 -20.86 -8.09 -38.29
CA ASN A 376 -20.96 -9.53 -38.10
C ASN A 376 -20.56 -10.21 -39.38
N GLY A 377 -19.39 -10.83 -39.43
CA GLY A 377 -18.99 -11.76 -40.47
C GLY A 377 -19.63 -13.11 -40.22
N SER A 378 -20.68 -13.41 -40.98
CA SER A 378 -21.36 -14.70 -41.07
C SER A 378 -20.37 -15.78 -41.52
N ALA A 379 -20.28 -16.86 -40.75
CA ALA A 379 -19.61 -18.10 -41.13
C ALA A 379 -20.43 -18.79 -42.24
N ALA A 380 -19.94 -18.79 -43.46
CA ALA A 380 -20.44 -19.62 -44.55
C ALA A 380 -19.93 -21.06 -44.36
N ARG A 381 -20.82 -21.98 -44.06
CA ARG A 381 -20.61 -23.43 -44.21
C ARG A 381 -20.54 -23.75 -45.70
N ALA A 382 -19.42 -24.25 -46.18
CA ALA A 382 -19.36 -24.99 -47.41
C ALA A 382 -19.50 -26.48 -47.14
N ARG A 383 -20.56 -27.10 -47.65
CA ARG A 383 -20.65 -28.56 -47.91
C ARG A 383 -20.07 -28.79 -49.29
N HIS A 384 -19.13 -29.64 -49.40
CA HIS A 384 -19.03 -30.85 -50.22
C HIS A 384 -17.66 -31.47 -50.01
#